data_4763207a2d41b7f84e034851e91603d3
#
_entry.id   4763207a2d41b7f84e034851e91603d3
#
_cell.length_a   1.000
_cell.length_b   1.000
_cell.length_c   1.000
_cell.angle_alpha   90.00
_cell.angle_beta   90.00
_cell.angle_gamma   90.00
#
_symmetry.space_group_name_H-M   'P 1'
#
loop_
_entity.id
_entity.type
_entity.pdbx_description
1 polymer ?
#
loop_
_entity_poly.entity_id
_entity_poly.type
_entity_poly.pdbx_seq_one_letter_code
_entity_poly.pdbx_strand_id
1 'polypeptide(L)'
;MKNRRLGGSGATVSAVGLGCMGMSIAYGPADPAEARRTLDRAAELGITFLDTADAYGRGANEELLGNWLRGRPRESFFLATKFGLRHDPVSGRVDRVDNSPEHVKRACDASLRRLGVDHIDLYYVHRRSPEVPVEETVGAMAELVAAGKVRSLGLSEVSSRTLRDAHAVHPISAVQMEYSLATREVVEGEMLATCRELGTAVVAYSPLGRGMLAGAVSSRDELSEGDNRRRWPRFSAENIDRNLALVRALEAVAGEIGCTPAQAALGWLLGQGDDIIPIPGTKRLARLEENAAAVDLVMTPEQLARIGDAVPAEAVAGARYPEQALSRLGH
;
A
#
# COMPACT_ATOMS: atom_id res chain seq x y z
N MET A 1 -9.03 2.97 -17.63
CA MET A 1 -7.92 2.62 -16.69
C MET A 1 -6.78 2.00 -17.48
N LYS A 2 -5.54 2.44 -17.30
CA LYS A 2 -4.34 1.81 -17.87
C LYS A 2 -3.91 0.64 -16.99
N ASN A 3 -3.11 -0.26 -17.55
CA ASN A 3 -2.61 -1.44 -16.84
C ASN A 3 -1.09 -1.42 -16.76
N ARG A 4 -0.53 -2.10 -15.73
CA ARG A 4 0.91 -2.31 -15.51
C ARG A 4 1.20 -3.78 -15.23
N ARG A 5 2.40 -4.23 -15.57
CA ARG A 5 2.88 -5.55 -15.21
C ARG A 5 3.26 -5.59 -13.72
N LEU A 6 2.86 -6.64 -13.02
CA LEU A 6 3.27 -6.86 -11.63
C LEU A 6 4.56 -7.69 -11.61
N GLY A 7 5.66 -7.00 -11.83
CA GLY A 7 6.99 -7.63 -11.84
C GLY A 7 7.07 -8.84 -12.78
N GLY A 8 7.85 -9.84 -12.40
CA GLY A 8 8.06 -11.08 -13.14
C GLY A 8 6.92 -12.10 -13.06
N SER A 9 5.81 -11.79 -12.36
CA SER A 9 4.68 -12.72 -12.19
C SER A 9 3.93 -13.04 -13.48
N GLY A 10 4.10 -12.24 -14.53
CA GLY A 10 3.30 -12.30 -15.75
C GLY A 10 1.90 -11.68 -15.61
N ALA A 11 1.46 -11.36 -14.39
CA ALA A 11 0.17 -10.73 -14.14
C ALA A 11 0.16 -9.27 -14.55
N THR A 12 -1.01 -8.83 -15.00
CA THR A 12 -1.29 -7.43 -15.33
C THR A 12 -2.37 -6.91 -14.39
N VAL A 13 -2.11 -5.76 -13.78
CA VAL A 13 -3.02 -5.10 -12.82
C VAL A 13 -3.34 -3.68 -13.27
N SER A 14 -4.41 -3.08 -12.75
CA SER A 14 -4.67 -1.65 -12.96
C SER A 14 -3.49 -0.81 -12.48
N ALA A 15 -3.13 0.24 -13.23
CA ALA A 15 -1.97 1.10 -12.95
C ALA A 15 -2.06 1.80 -11.59
N VAL A 16 -3.26 1.97 -11.06
CA VAL A 16 -3.57 2.37 -9.69
C VAL A 16 -4.43 1.27 -9.07
N GLY A 17 -4.00 0.73 -7.94
CA GLY A 17 -4.79 -0.22 -7.14
C GLY A 17 -5.60 0.50 -6.05
N LEU A 18 -6.38 -0.26 -5.30
CA LEU A 18 -7.16 0.24 -4.17
C LEU A 18 -6.67 -0.38 -2.86
N GLY A 19 -6.11 0.45 -1.99
CA GLY A 19 -5.80 0.07 -0.59
C GLY A 19 -7.09 0.02 0.24
N CYS A 20 -7.46 -1.17 0.73
CA CYS A 20 -8.74 -1.38 1.40
C CYS A 20 -8.70 -1.15 2.92
N MET A 21 -7.53 -0.88 3.52
CA MET A 21 -7.36 -0.73 4.98
C MET A 21 -8.36 0.25 5.61
N GLY A 22 -8.56 1.42 4.98
CA GLY A 22 -9.44 2.48 5.50
C GLY A 22 -10.92 2.11 5.55
N MET A 23 -11.33 1.01 4.92
CA MET A 23 -12.70 0.51 4.92
C MET A 23 -13.07 -0.23 6.21
N SER A 24 -12.10 -0.55 7.07
CA SER A 24 -12.32 -1.26 8.34
C SER A 24 -11.64 -0.62 9.54
N ILE A 25 -10.51 0.08 9.34
CA ILE A 25 -9.70 0.66 10.43
C ILE A 25 -9.01 1.96 10.01
N ALA A 26 -8.40 2.63 10.96
CA ALA A 26 -7.37 3.68 10.86
C ALA A 26 -7.87 5.13 10.65
N TYR A 27 -8.83 5.39 9.80
CA TYR A 27 -9.21 6.76 9.39
C TYR A 27 -10.65 7.09 9.78
N GLY A 28 -10.95 6.99 11.08
CA GLY A 28 -12.28 7.23 11.63
C GLY A 28 -13.27 6.07 11.40
N PRO A 29 -14.56 6.26 11.70
CA PRO A 29 -15.58 5.21 11.60
C PRO A 29 -15.65 4.62 10.18
N ALA A 30 -15.81 3.31 10.10
CA ALA A 30 -16.04 2.59 8.85
C ALA A 30 -17.55 2.35 8.68
N ASP A 31 -18.07 2.70 7.50
CA ASP A 31 -19.43 2.34 7.08
C ASP A 31 -19.35 1.24 6.02
N PRO A 32 -19.82 0.02 6.30
CA PRO A 32 -19.78 -1.08 5.33
C PRO A 32 -20.56 -0.77 4.04
N ALA A 33 -21.63 0.03 4.10
CA ALA A 33 -22.40 0.40 2.92
C ALA A 33 -21.60 1.38 2.03
N GLU A 34 -20.90 2.35 2.63
CA GLU A 34 -20.00 3.26 1.91
C GLU A 34 -18.82 2.50 1.30
N ALA A 35 -18.22 1.57 2.06
CA ALA A 35 -17.14 0.71 1.57
C ALA A 35 -17.59 -0.11 0.36
N ARG A 36 -18.78 -0.70 0.41
CA ARG A 36 -19.35 -1.46 -0.72
C ARG A 36 -19.56 -0.59 -1.95
N ARG A 37 -20.14 0.59 -1.81
CA ARG A 37 -20.32 1.54 -2.93
C ARG A 37 -18.96 1.95 -3.53
N THR A 38 -17.95 2.12 -2.68
CA THR A 38 -16.59 2.44 -3.14
C THR A 38 -15.97 1.30 -3.93
N LEU A 39 -16.15 0.04 -3.51
CA LEU A 39 -15.71 -1.13 -4.24
C LEU A 39 -16.46 -1.31 -5.57
N ASP A 40 -17.78 -1.10 -5.59
CA ASP A 40 -18.58 -1.13 -6.81
C ASP A 40 -18.05 -0.10 -7.81
N ARG A 41 -17.83 1.11 -7.35
CA ARG A 41 -17.31 2.19 -8.20
C ARG A 41 -15.88 1.94 -8.66
N ALA A 42 -15.03 1.34 -7.83
CA ALA A 42 -13.68 0.94 -8.24
C ALA A 42 -13.71 -0.05 -9.40
N ALA A 43 -14.59 -1.05 -9.33
CA ALA A 43 -14.79 -2.02 -10.41
C ALA A 43 -15.28 -1.33 -11.71
N GLU A 44 -16.24 -0.41 -11.64
CA GLU A 44 -16.72 0.39 -12.78
C GLU A 44 -15.61 1.22 -13.43
N LEU A 45 -14.69 1.77 -12.63
CA LEU A 45 -13.54 2.54 -13.09
C LEU A 45 -12.42 1.64 -13.66
N GLY A 46 -12.56 0.32 -13.57
CA GLY A 46 -11.57 -0.65 -14.03
C GLY A 46 -10.37 -0.80 -13.10
N ILE A 47 -10.52 -0.46 -11.81
CA ILE A 47 -9.53 -0.77 -10.78
C ILE A 47 -9.68 -2.24 -10.44
N THR A 48 -8.69 -3.05 -10.84
CA THR A 48 -8.71 -4.51 -10.65
C THR A 48 -7.87 -4.96 -9.48
N PHE A 49 -6.87 -4.18 -9.06
CA PHE A 49 -5.96 -4.53 -7.98
C PHE A 49 -6.51 -4.07 -6.62
N LEU A 50 -6.88 -5.03 -5.77
CA LEU A 50 -7.41 -4.82 -4.42
C LEU A 50 -6.39 -5.31 -3.39
N ASP A 51 -5.97 -4.42 -2.49
CA ASP A 51 -4.96 -4.70 -1.45
C ASP A 51 -5.58 -4.68 -0.06
N THR A 52 -5.51 -5.81 0.63
CA THR A 52 -5.98 -6.00 2.02
C THR A 52 -4.89 -6.65 2.90
N ALA A 53 -5.23 -7.06 4.12
CA ALA A 53 -4.40 -7.85 5.02
C ALA A 53 -5.26 -8.53 6.09
N ASP A 54 -4.78 -9.65 6.62
CA ASP A 54 -5.38 -10.38 7.75
C ASP A 54 -5.46 -9.51 9.02
N ALA A 55 -4.47 -8.62 9.19
CA ALA A 55 -4.39 -7.70 10.31
C ALA A 55 -5.44 -6.57 10.26
N TYR A 56 -6.02 -6.25 9.09
CA TYR A 56 -6.96 -5.14 8.97
C TYR A 56 -8.31 -5.51 9.60
N GLY A 57 -8.60 -4.86 10.73
CA GLY A 57 -9.78 -5.19 11.52
C GLY A 57 -9.82 -6.64 12.00
N ARG A 58 -8.65 -7.30 12.17
CA ARG A 58 -8.51 -8.71 12.55
C ARG A 58 -9.28 -9.66 11.64
N GLY A 59 -9.17 -9.45 10.34
CA GLY A 59 -9.82 -10.23 9.30
C GLY A 59 -11.14 -9.62 8.77
N ALA A 60 -11.74 -8.66 9.47
CA ALA A 60 -13.00 -8.04 9.03
C ALA A 60 -12.89 -7.36 7.65
N ASN A 61 -11.69 -6.89 7.27
CA ASN A 61 -11.48 -6.31 5.95
C ASN A 61 -11.51 -7.38 4.85
N GLU A 62 -10.90 -8.54 5.09
CA GLU A 62 -10.98 -9.68 4.16
C GLU A 62 -12.42 -10.22 4.06
N GLU A 63 -13.16 -10.28 5.17
CA GLU A 63 -14.58 -10.67 5.16
C GLU A 63 -15.45 -9.67 4.38
N LEU A 64 -15.18 -8.36 4.51
CA LEU A 64 -15.85 -7.32 3.72
C LEU A 64 -15.64 -7.56 2.22
N LEU A 65 -14.38 -7.79 1.80
CA LEU A 65 -14.05 -8.06 0.41
C LEU A 65 -14.65 -9.39 -0.06
N GLY A 66 -14.59 -10.45 0.75
CA GLY A 66 -15.18 -11.75 0.44
C GLY A 66 -16.70 -11.66 0.23
N ASN A 67 -17.39 -10.92 1.08
CA ASN A 67 -18.83 -10.66 0.93
C ASN A 67 -19.13 -9.86 -0.34
N TRP A 68 -18.29 -8.90 -0.70
CA TRP A 68 -18.44 -8.10 -1.90
C TRP A 68 -18.14 -8.90 -3.18
N LEU A 69 -17.19 -9.84 -3.15
CA LEU A 69 -16.82 -10.69 -4.28
C LEU A 69 -17.88 -11.74 -4.62
N ARG A 70 -18.78 -12.07 -3.69
CA ARG A 70 -19.83 -13.07 -3.95
C ARG A 70 -20.66 -12.70 -5.17
N GLY A 71 -20.73 -13.64 -6.12
CA GLY A 71 -21.49 -13.46 -7.37
C GLY A 71 -20.77 -12.62 -8.43
N ARG A 72 -19.52 -12.20 -8.20
CA ARG A 72 -18.67 -11.57 -9.20
C ARG A 72 -17.68 -12.56 -9.78
N PRO A 73 -17.30 -12.42 -11.06
CA PRO A 73 -16.25 -13.25 -11.64
C PRO A 73 -14.93 -13.04 -10.88
N ARG A 74 -14.40 -14.11 -10.27
CA ARG A 74 -13.17 -14.04 -9.45
C ARG A 74 -11.99 -13.50 -10.24
N GLU A 75 -11.88 -13.88 -11.50
CA GLU A 75 -10.80 -13.52 -12.41
C GLU A 75 -10.81 -12.03 -12.84
N SER A 76 -11.88 -11.31 -12.51
CA SER A 76 -11.96 -9.87 -12.79
C SER A 76 -11.13 -9.02 -11.82
N PHE A 77 -10.66 -9.61 -10.72
CA PHE A 77 -9.94 -8.88 -9.68
C PHE A 77 -8.65 -9.60 -9.30
N PHE A 78 -7.60 -8.81 -9.12
CA PHE A 78 -6.32 -9.23 -8.59
C PHE A 78 -6.30 -8.95 -7.07
N LEU A 79 -6.34 -9.99 -6.26
CA LEU A 79 -6.43 -9.90 -4.80
C LEU A 79 -5.06 -10.06 -4.16
N ALA A 80 -4.64 -9.04 -3.43
CA ALA A 80 -3.48 -9.11 -2.57
C ALA A 80 -3.89 -9.08 -1.10
N THR A 81 -3.34 -9.98 -0.31
CA THR A 81 -3.46 -9.96 1.15
C THR A 81 -2.11 -10.24 1.82
N LYS A 82 -2.04 -10.01 3.13
CA LYS A 82 -0.80 -10.04 3.89
C LYS A 82 -1.00 -10.79 5.20
N PHE A 83 0.09 -11.40 5.71
CA PHE A 83 0.12 -12.10 7.00
C PHE A 83 1.33 -11.67 7.83
N GLY A 84 1.36 -12.12 9.08
CA GLY A 84 2.52 -12.03 9.97
C GLY A 84 2.32 -11.10 11.15
N LEU A 85 1.48 -10.08 11.06
CA LEU A 85 1.17 -9.22 12.20
C LEU A 85 0.17 -9.91 13.13
N ARG A 86 0.58 -10.11 14.39
CA ARG A 86 -0.25 -10.72 15.43
C ARG A 86 -0.79 -9.64 16.35
N HIS A 87 -2.05 -9.77 16.70
CA HIS A 87 -2.70 -8.88 17.67
C HIS A 87 -2.81 -9.55 19.01
N ASP A 88 -2.44 -8.83 20.05
CA ASP A 88 -2.75 -9.21 21.43
C ASP A 88 -4.27 -9.32 21.58
N PRO A 89 -4.79 -10.44 22.10
CA PRO A 89 -6.23 -10.69 22.19
C PRO A 89 -6.96 -9.73 23.14
N VAL A 90 -6.26 -9.15 24.11
CA VAL A 90 -6.83 -8.29 25.15
C VAL A 90 -6.82 -6.83 24.67
N SER A 91 -5.66 -6.31 24.32
CA SER A 91 -5.49 -4.91 23.90
C SER A 91 -5.89 -4.65 22.44
N GLY A 92 -5.90 -5.68 21.60
CA GLY A 92 -6.15 -5.60 20.17
C GLY A 92 -5.05 -4.91 19.38
N ARG A 93 -3.92 -4.58 20.02
CA ARG A 93 -2.76 -3.98 19.35
C ARG A 93 -1.86 -5.04 18.75
N VAL A 94 -1.12 -4.68 17.70
CA VAL A 94 -0.06 -5.56 17.19
C VAL A 94 1.04 -5.67 18.25
N ASP A 95 1.24 -6.88 18.76
CA ASP A 95 2.22 -7.18 19.81
C ASP A 95 3.47 -7.88 19.27
N ARG A 96 3.33 -8.72 18.25
CA ARG A 96 4.43 -9.46 17.64
C ARG A 96 4.27 -9.68 16.15
N VAL A 97 5.37 -10.09 15.52
CA VAL A 97 5.43 -10.59 14.14
C VAL A 97 5.69 -12.09 14.17
N ASP A 98 4.94 -12.87 13.41
CA ASP A 98 5.09 -14.31 13.30
C ASP A 98 5.18 -14.71 11.82
N ASN A 99 6.38 -15.06 11.38
CA ASN A 99 6.65 -15.51 10.01
C ASN A 99 7.04 -17.00 9.95
N SER A 100 6.75 -17.76 11.02
CA SER A 100 7.03 -19.19 11.05
C SER A 100 6.31 -19.94 9.91
N PRO A 101 6.91 -21.00 9.36
CA PRO A 101 6.30 -21.83 8.31
C PRO A 101 4.89 -22.31 8.63
N GLU A 102 4.65 -22.68 9.91
CA GLU A 102 3.34 -23.11 10.38
C GLU A 102 2.32 -21.97 10.33
N HIS A 103 2.77 -20.75 10.73
CA HIS A 103 1.88 -19.58 10.69
C HIS A 103 1.57 -19.15 9.26
N VAL A 104 2.56 -19.15 8.37
CA VAL A 104 2.38 -18.86 6.93
C VAL A 104 1.21 -19.66 6.35
N LYS A 105 1.23 -21.01 6.55
CA LYS A 105 0.22 -21.93 6.01
C LYS A 105 -1.15 -21.69 6.65
N ARG A 106 -1.19 -21.59 7.99
CA ARG A 106 -2.43 -21.38 8.75
C ARG A 106 -3.09 -20.04 8.43
N ALA A 107 -2.29 -18.96 8.29
CA ALA A 107 -2.78 -17.63 7.96
C ALA A 107 -3.33 -17.59 6.54
N CYS A 108 -2.68 -18.23 5.57
CA CYS A 108 -3.17 -18.34 4.20
C CYS A 108 -4.54 -19.02 4.15
N ASP A 109 -4.70 -20.18 4.80
CA ASP A 109 -5.97 -20.90 4.84
C ASP A 109 -7.08 -20.08 5.52
N ALA A 110 -6.73 -19.29 6.53
CA ALA A 110 -7.68 -18.38 7.17
C ALA A 110 -8.10 -17.23 6.24
N SER A 111 -7.15 -16.64 5.49
CA SER A 111 -7.42 -15.57 4.52
C SER A 111 -8.30 -16.08 3.37
N LEU A 112 -8.00 -17.25 2.81
CA LEU A 112 -8.83 -17.89 1.76
C LEU A 112 -10.27 -18.08 2.23
N ARG A 113 -10.48 -18.55 3.47
CA ARG A 113 -11.83 -18.71 4.04
C ARG A 113 -12.57 -17.39 4.21
N ARG A 114 -11.91 -16.32 4.74
CA ARG A 114 -12.53 -15.00 4.92
C ARG A 114 -12.86 -14.31 3.60
N LEU A 115 -11.94 -14.41 2.63
CA LEU A 115 -12.14 -13.89 1.28
C LEU A 115 -13.16 -14.72 0.47
N GLY A 116 -13.40 -15.98 0.86
CA GLY A 116 -14.32 -16.88 0.14
C GLY A 116 -13.83 -17.25 -1.25
N VAL A 117 -12.53 -17.39 -1.43
CA VAL A 117 -11.85 -17.68 -2.70
C VAL A 117 -10.97 -18.93 -2.57
N ASP A 118 -10.67 -19.57 -3.69
CA ASP A 118 -9.81 -20.75 -3.77
C ASP A 118 -8.32 -20.40 -3.90
N HIS A 119 -8.00 -19.18 -4.35
CA HIS A 119 -6.62 -18.70 -4.47
C HIS A 119 -6.50 -17.19 -4.19
N ILE A 120 -5.30 -16.79 -3.75
CA ILE A 120 -4.84 -15.41 -3.58
C ILE A 120 -3.86 -15.10 -4.73
N ASP A 121 -4.03 -13.95 -5.40
CA ASP A 121 -3.14 -13.60 -6.51
C ASP A 121 -1.76 -13.14 -6.04
N LEU A 122 -1.69 -12.44 -4.91
CA LEU A 122 -0.44 -11.96 -4.33
C LEU A 122 -0.48 -12.04 -2.81
N TYR A 123 0.43 -12.83 -2.23
CA TYR A 123 0.50 -13.05 -0.80
C TYR A 123 1.77 -12.44 -0.23
N TYR A 124 1.61 -11.50 0.71
CA TYR A 124 2.72 -10.75 1.29
C TYR A 124 3.10 -11.18 2.69
N VAL A 125 4.39 -11.17 2.98
CA VAL A 125 4.89 -10.96 4.34
C VAL A 125 4.64 -9.51 4.72
N HIS A 126 3.75 -9.24 5.68
CA HIS A 126 3.35 -7.86 6.05
C HIS A 126 4.48 -7.09 6.74
N ARG A 127 5.19 -7.77 7.65
CA ARG A 127 6.42 -7.32 8.31
C ARG A 127 7.31 -8.53 8.56
N ARG A 128 8.61 -8.36 8.41
CA ARG A 128 9.57 -9.42 8.68
C ARG A 128 9.86 -9.50 10.18
N SER A 129 9.88 -10.71 10.73
CA SER A 129 10.50 -10.99 12.03
C SER A 129 11.98 -11.29 11.82
N PRO A 130 12.90 -10.64 12.53
CA PRO A 130 14.31 -11.00 12.47
C PRO A 130 14.63 -12.37 13.10
N GLU A 131 13.70 -12.92 13.88
CA GLU A 131 13.84 -14.20 14.56
C GLU A 131 13.67 -15.40 13.63
N VAL A 132 13.00 -15.22 12.47
CA VAL A 132 12.77 -16.27 11.48
C VAL A 132 13.56 -15.93 10.21
N PRO A 133 14.44 -16.82 9.72
CA PRO A 133 15.11 -16.64 8.44
C PRO A 133 14.09 -16.41 7.31
N VAL A 134 14.37 -15.44 6.45
CA VAL A 134 13.44 -15.11 5.35
C VAL A 134 13.28 -16.30 4.40
N GLU A 135 14.32 -17.09 4.27
CA GLU A 135 14.36 -18.30 3.44
C GLU A 135 13.35 -19.35 3.88
N GLU A 136 13.19 -19.55 5.21
CA GLU A 136 12.20 -20.46 5.77
C GLU A 136 10.77 -19.97 5.52
N THR A 137 10.55 -18.66 5.72
CA THR A 137 9.26 -18.02 5.47
C THR A 137 8.88 -18.15 4.00
N VAL A 138 9.80 -17.79 3.08
CA VAL A 138 9.55 -17.82 1.63
C VAL A 138 9.47 -19.25 1.12
N GLY A 139 10.21 -20.20 1.70
CA GLY A 139 10.09 -21.63 1.42
C GLY A 139 8.66 -22.14 1.71
N ALA A 140 8.10 -21.78 2.85
CA ALA A 140 6.71 -22.14 3.18
C ALA A 140 5.68 -21.45 2.27
N MET A 141 5.93 -20.20 1.85
CA MET A 141 5.10 -19.51 0.87
C MET A 141 5.17 -20.16 -0.52
N ALA A 142 6.35 -20.63 -0.95
CA ALA A 142 6.54 -21.35 -2.20
C ALA A 142 5.73 -22.67 -2.24
N GLU A 143 5.63 -23.37 -1.11
CA GLU A 143 4.74 -24.55 -1.00
C GLU A 143 3.27 -24.18 -1.23
N LEU A 144 2.81 -22.99 -0.81
CA LEU A 144 1.45 -22.51 -1.09
C LEU A 144 1.25 -22.20 -2.58
N VAL A 145 2.30 -21.72 -3.26
CA VAL A 145 2.29 -21.55 -4.73
C VAL A 145 2.18 -22.91 -5.42
N ALA A 146 3.01 -23.86 -5.02
CA ALA A 146 2.96 -25.22 -5.57
C ALA A 146 1.60 -25.91 -5.34
N ALA A 147 0.93 -25.60 -4.22
CA ALA A 147 -0.41 -26.09 -3.91
C ALA A 147 -1.55 -25.34 -4.63
N GLY A 148 -1.25 -24.30 -5.43
CA GLY A 148 -2.23 -23.50 -6.15
C GLY A 148 -3.04 -22.53 -5.28
N LYS A 149 -2.72 -22.39 -3.98
CA LYS A 149 -3.40 -21.49 -3.04
C LYS A 149 -2.99 -20.02 -3.22
N VAL A 150 -1.80 -19.80 -3.76
CA VAL A 150 -1.20 -18.48 -4.00
C VAL A 150 -0.62 -18.47 -5.42
N ARG A 151 -0.79 -17.37 -6.16
CA ARG A 151 -0.24 -17.25 -7.52
C ARG A 151 1.14 -16.58 -7.53
N SER A 152 1.37 -15.59 -6.66
CA SER A 152 2.62 -14.84 -6.60
C SER A 152 2.94 -14.38 -5.18
N LEU A 153 4.22 -14.16 -4.91
CA LEU A 153 4.74 -13.79 -3.60
C LEU A 153 5.19 -12.34 -3.55
N GLY A 154 5.03 -11.73 -2.38
CA GLY A 154 5.48 -10.38 -2.10
C GLY A 154 6.05 -10.22 -0.69
N LEU A 155 6.81 -9.15 -0.51
CA LEU A 155 7.34 -8.71 0.78
C LEU A 155 6.92 -7.27 1.05
N SER A 156 6.93 -6.85 2.32
CA SER A 156 6.64 -5.46 2.66
C SER A 156 7.63 -4.91 3.68
N GLU A 157 8.15 -3.70 3.43
CA GLU A 157 9.04 -2.96 4.32
C GLU A 157 10.30 -3.75 4.70
N VAL A 158 10.97 -4.32 3.71
CA VAL A 158 12.22 -5.08 3.86
C VAL A 158 13.41 -4.32 3.27
N SER A 159 14.62 -4.74 3.64
CA SER A 159 15.86 -4.24 3.03
C SER A 159 16.08 -4.86 1.64
N SER A 160 16.93 -4.21 0.82
CA SER A 160 17.35 -4.73 -0.48
C SER A 160 18.03 -6.11 -0.35
N ARG A 161 18.82 -6.30 0.72
CA ARG A 161 19.44 -7.59 1.02
C ARG A 161 18.38 -8.68 1.26
N THR A 162 17.42 -8.41 2.15
CA THR A 162 16.33 -9.35 2.44
C THR A 162 15.53 -9.69 1.18
N LEU A 163 15.30 -8.70 0.30
CA LEU A 163 14.62 -8.95 -0.97
C LEU A 163 15.42 -9.91 -1.86
N ARG A 164 16.75 -9.76 -1.94
CA ARG A 164 17.64 -10.67 -2.70
C ARG A 164 17.62 -12.07 -2.11
N ASP A 165 17.79 -12.19 -0.79
CA ASP A 165 17.82 -13.47 -0.09
C ASP A 165 16.48 -14.22 -0.29
N ALA A 166 15.36 -13.53 -0.18
CA ALA A 166 14.03 -14.07 -0.46
C ALA A 166 13.84 -14.49 -1.93
N HIS A 167 14.26 -13.64 -2.85
CA HIS A 167 14.12 -13.89 -4.30
C HIS A 167 14.95 -15.10 -4.76
N ALA A 168 16.08 -15.37 -4.09
CA ALA A 168 16.89 -16.55 -4.35
C ALA A 168 16.20 -17.87 -4.00
N VAL A 169 15.23 -17.86 -3.04
CA VAL A 169 14.43 -19.04 -2.68
C VAL A 169 13.27 -19.23 -3.67
N HIS A 170 12.54 -18.14 -3.95
CA HIS A 170 11.41 -18.13 -4.88
C HIS A 170 11.23 -16.71 -5.43
N PRO A 171 10.90 -16.54 -6.73
CA PRO A 171 10.69 -15.21 -7.30
C PRO A 171 9.69 -14.37 -6.50
N ILE A 172 10.12 -13.16 -6.13
CA ILE A 172 9.27 -12.16 -5.45
C ILE A 172 8.75 -11.19 -6.50
N SER A 173 7.44 -11.20 -6.71
CA SER A 173 6.79 -10.42 -7.77
C SER A 173 6.59 -8.95 -7.40
N ALA A 174 6.45 -8.66 -6.11
CA ALA A 174 6.25 -7.29 -5.64
C ALA A 174 6.89 -7.06 -4.26
N VAL A 175 7.42 -5.86 -4.05
CA VAL A 175 7.72 -5.33 -2.72
C VAL A 175 6.79 -4.16 -2.42
N GLN A 176 6.12 -4.19 -1.27
CA GLN A 176 5.22 -3.10 -0.86
C GLN A 176 5.94 -2.17 0.11
N MET A 177 6.17 -0.93 -0.31
CA MET A 177 6.93 0.09 0.41
C MET A 177 6.11 1.36 0.57
N GLU A 178 6.34 2.13 1.65
CA GLU A 178 5.84 3.49 1.71
C GLU A 178 6.57 4.33 0.66
N TYR A 179 5.84 4.78 -0.37
CA TYR A 179 6.44 5.62 -1.41
C TYR A 179 5.48 6.74 -1.80
N SER A 180 5.97 7.96 -1.70
CA SER A 180 5.24 9.19 -2.01
C SER A 180 6.22 10.35 -2.17
N LEU A 181 5.76 11.51 -2.60
CA LEU A 181 6.55 12.75 -2.57
C LEU A 181 7.15 13.04 -1.18
N ALA A 182 6.46 12.66 -0.10
CA ALA A 182 6.92 12.87 1.27
C ALA A 182 7.78 11.72 1.83
N THR A 183 7.92 10.61 1.13
CA THR A 183 8.73 9.45 1.56
C THR A 183 9.38 8.85 0.31
N ARG A 184 10.62 9.20 0.06
CA ARG A 184 11.39 8.76 -1.12
C ARG A 184 12.57 7.86 -0.74
N GLU A 185 13.22 8.16 0.37
CA GLU A 185 14.49 7.59 0.83
C GLU A 185 14.49 6.07 0.98
N VAL A 186 13.30 5.47 1.23
CA VAL A 186 13.17 4.02 1.43
C VAL A 186 13.02 3.24 0.13
N VAL A 187 12.78 3.93 -0.98
CA VAL A 187 12.58 3.32 -2.31
C VAL A 187 13.66 3.77 -3.28
N GLU A 188 13.87 5.10 -3.40
CA GLU A 188 14.85 5.64 -4.33
C GLU A 188 16.27 5.19 -3.95
N GLY A 189 17.08 4.87 -4.92
CA GLY A 189 18.41 4.34 -4.72
C GLY A 189 18.45 2.81 -4.75
N GLU A 190 19.01 2.17 -3.68
CA GLU A 190 19.31 0.73 -3.69
C GLU A 190 18.08 -0.16 -3.85
N MET A 191 16.98 0.14 -3.15
CA MET A 191 15.76 -0.68 -3.22
C MET A 191 15.19 -0.70 -4.64
N LEU A 192 15.05 0.46 -5.27
CA LEU A 192 14.51 0.55 -6.63
C LEU A 192 15.43 -0.13 -7.65
N ALA A 193 16.75 0.04 -7.50
CA ALA A 193 17.72 -0.64 -8.34
C ALA A 193 17.62 -2.17 -8.20
N THR A 194 17.49 -2.66 -6.95
CA THR A 194 17.32 -4.09 -6.66
C THR A 194 16.03 -4.63 -7.25
N CYS A 195 14.92 -3.88 -7.10
CA CYS A 195 13.63 -4.28 -7.67
C CYS A 195 13.73 -4.43 -9.20
N ARG A 196 14.37 -3.49 -9.88
CA ARG A 196 14.55 -3.51 -11.34
C ARG A 196 15.46 -4.64 -11.79
N GLU A 197 16.53 -4.91 -11.05
CA GLU A 197 17.42 -6.04 -11.31
C GLU A 197 16.70 -7.38 -11.21
N LEU A 198 15.86 -7.56 -10.18
CA LEU A 198 15.14 -8.80 -9.93
C LEU A 198 13.81 -8.92 -10.70
N GLY A 199 13.39 -7.88 -11.41
CA GLY A 199 12.09 -7.84 -12.05
C GLY A 199 10.93 -7.81 -11.04
N THR A 200 11.12 -7.18 -9.88
CA THR A 200 10.13 -7.04 -8.81
C THR A 200 9.43 -5.69 -8.93
N ALA A 201 8.10 -5.63 -8.89
CA ALA A 201 7.36 -4.37 -8.88
C ALA A 201 7.40 -3.72 -7.48
N VAL A 202 7.37 -2.38 -7.45
CA VAL A 202 7.17 -1.61 -6.22
C VAL A 202 5.69 -1.26 -6.09
N VAL A 203 5.02 -1.80 -5.07
CA VAL A 203 3.65 -1.42 -4.72
C VAL A 203 3.72 -0.31 -3.67
N ALA A 204 3.37 0.92 -4.07
CA ALA A 204 3.50 2.11 -3.25
C ALA A 204 2.28 2.30 -2.34
N TYR A 205 2.41 1.99 -1.05
CA TYR A 205 1.36 2.30 -0.08
C TYR A 205 1.52 3.70 0.50
N SER A 206 0.43 4.27 1.02
CA SER A 206 0.35 5.67 1.49
C SER A 206 0.85 6.69 0.46
N PRO A 207 0.54 6.55 -0.85
CA PRO A 207 1.08 7.38 -1.92
C PRO A 207 0.70 8.86 -1.79
N LEU A 208 -0.32 9.16 -0.97
CA LEU A 208 -0.79 10.51 -0.66
C LEU A 208 -0.39 10.98 0.75
N GLY A 209 0.64 10.38 1.36
CA GLY A 209 1.11 10.78 2.69
C GLY A 209 0.01 10.72 3.76
N ARG A 210 -0.83 9.69 3.73
CA ARG A 210 -2.01 9.52 4.61
C ARG A 210 -3.02 10.66 4.49
N GLY A 211 -3.18 11.22 3.28
CA GLY A 211 -4.09 12.31 2.95
C GLY A 211 -3.50 13.71 3.10
N MET A 212 -2.27 13.86 3.57
CA MET A 212 -1.58 15.15 3.67
C MET A 212 -1.39 15.76 2.27
N LEU A 213 -0.81 15.01 1.33
CA LEU A 213 -0.54 15.46 -0.04
C LEU A 213 -1.81 15.67 -0.89
N ALA A 214 -2.96 15.24 -0.40
CA ALA A 214 -4.26 15.45 -1.06
C ALA A 214 -4.99 16.71 -0.54
N GLY A 215 -4.34 17.55 0.27
CA GLY A 215 -5.00 18.69 0.91
C GLY A 215 -6.17 18.30 1.84
N ALA A 216 -6.19 17.04 2.31
CA ALA A 216 -7.29 16.51 3.13
C ALA A 216 -7.18 16.90 4.61
N VAL A 217 -6.10 17.58 4.99
CA VAL A 217 -5.83 18.08 6.35
C VAL A 217 -5.28 19.48 6.20
N SER A 218 -5.96 20.48 6.73
CA SER A 218 -5.53 21.88 6.74
C SER A 218 -4.96 22.33 8.09
N SER A 219 -5.29 21.58 9.15
CA SER A 219 -4.73 21.78 10.49
C SER A 219 -4.79 20.47 11.30
N ARG A 220 -4.01 20.43 12.40
CA ARG A 220 -4.08 19.29 13.32
C ARG A 220 -5.43 19.16 14.01
N ASP A 221 -6.13 20.27 14.21
CA ASP A 221 -7.41 20.31 14.96
C ASP A 221 -8.55 19.65 14.19
N GLU A 222 -8.43 19.54 12.87
CA GLU A 222 -9.38 18.79 12.02
C GLU A 222 -9.31 17.27 12.22
N LEU A 223 -8.22 16.75 12.79
CA LEU A 223 -8.10 15.34 13.11
C LEU A 223 -8.90 15.03 14.37
N SER A 224 -9.92 14.16 14.29
CA SER A 224 -10.68 13.71 15.45
C SER A 224 -9.77 13.02 16.48
N GLU A 225 -10.21 12.93 17.74
CA GLU A 225 -9.43 12.28 18.82
C GLU A 225 -9.10 10.80 18.52
N GLY A 226 -9.96 10.10 17.81
CA GLY A 226 -9.74 8.70 17.39
C GLY A 226 -8.93 8.53 16.10
N ASP A 227 -8.53 9.62 15.45
CA ASP A 227 -7.75 9.54 14.22
C ASP A 227 -6.31 9.16 14.52
N ASN A 228 -5.87 8.02 13.96
CA ASN A 228 -4.52 7.51 14.19
C ASN A 228 -3.42 8.48 13.73
N ARG A 229 -3.70 9.38 12.77
CA ARG A 229 -2.74 10.37 12.28
C ARG A 229 -2.23 11.29 13.39
N ARG A 230 -3.02 11.55 14.43
CA ARG A 230 -2.56 12.34 15.61
C ARG A 230 -1.34 11.75 16.31
N ARG A 231 -1.07 10.45 16.12
CA ARG A 231 0.08 9.74 16.73
C ARG A 231 1.31 9.72 15.81
N TRP A 232 1.20 10.22 14.59
CA TRP A 232 2.27 10.16 13.60
C TRP A 232 3.11 11.44 13.65
N PRO A 233 4.46 11.34 13.66
CA PRO A 233 5.33 12.49 13.81
C PRO A 233 5.08 13.61 12.80
N ARG A 234 4.76 13.26 11.54
CA ARG A 234 4.45 14.26 10.49
C ARG A 234 3.21 15.10 10.77
N PHE A 235 2.30 14.64 11.62
CA PHE A 235 1.07 15.32 12.02
C PHE A 235 1.15 15.89 13.44
N SER A 236 2.32 15.88 14.09
CA SER A 236 2.50 16.52 15.39
C SER A 236 2.37 18.04 15.27
N ALA A 237 2.06 18.72 16.39
CA ALA A 237 1.95 20.17 16.41
C ALA A 237 3.24 20.88 15.95
N GLU A 238 4.40 20.25 16.19
CA GLU A 238 5.71 20.79 15.83
C GLU A 238 6.01 20.71 14.33
N ASN A 239 5.42 19.73 13.62
CA ASN A 239 5.79 19.38 12.24
C ASN A 239 4.72 19.73 11.22
N ILE A 240 3.43 19.77 11.63
CA ILE A 240 2.31 19.84 10.67
C ILE A 240 2.35 21.11 9.83
N ASP A 241 2.63 22.27 10.40
CA ASP A 241 2.61 23.55 9.69
C ASP A 241 3.70 23.62 8.61
N ARG A 242 4.88 23.05 8.89
CA ARG A 242 5.97 22.93 7.91
C ARG A 242 5.56 22.01 6.75
N ASN A 243 4.94 20.89 7.05
CA ASN A 243 4.47 19.96 6.04
C ASN A 243 3.31 20.54 5.21
N LEU A 244 2.41 21.31 5.82
CA LEU A 244 1.34 22.00 5.11
C LEU A 244 1.86 23.12 4.19
N ALA A 245 3.01 23.71 4.50
CA ALA A 245 3.66 24.65 3.57
C ALA A 245 4.11 23.95 2.29
N LEU A 246 4.60 22.70 2.36
CA LEU A 246 4.95 21.90 1.20
C LEU A 246 3.69 21.49 0.40
N VAL A 247 2.58 21.20 1.09
CA VAL A 247 1.30 20.92 0.43
C VAL A 247 0.81 22.13 -0.38
N ARG A 248 0.90 23.34 0.17
CA ARG A 248 0.54 24.58 -0.56
C ARG A 248 1.42 24.80 -1.79
N ALA A 249 2.72 24.48 -1.71
CA ALA A 249 3.60 24.53 -2.89
C ALA A 249 3.18 23.51 -3.96
N LEU A 250 2.82 22.29 -3.55
CA LEU A 250 2.28 21.28 -4.45
C LEU A 250 0.96 21.73 -5.09
N GLU A 251 0.06 22.35 -4.31
CA GLU A 251 -1.22 22.90 -4.79
C GLU A 251 -1.01 23.93 -5.89
N ALA A 252 -0.05 24.84 -5.72
CA ALA A 252 0.28 25.85 -6.72
C ALA A 252 0.76 25.21 -8.03
N VAL A 253 1.69 24.26 -7.96
CA VAL A 253 2.20 23.54 -9.14
C VAL A 253 1.10 22.72 -9.81
N ALA A 254 0.27 22.00 -9.03
CA ALA A 254 -0.84 21.23 -9.55
C ALA A 254 -1.86 22.11 -10.28
N GLY A 255 -2.17 23.29 -9.72
CA GLY A 255 -3.06 24.28 -10.34
C GLY A 255 -2.55 24.78 -11.70
N GLU A 256 -1.24 25.03 -11.83
CA GLU A 256 -0.63 25.42 -13.11
C GLU A 256 -0.67 24.27 -14.14
N ILE A 257 -0.58 23.02 -13.70
CA ILE A 257 -0.68 21.83 -14.55
C ILE A 257 -2.14 21.56 -14.94
N GLY A 258 -3.10 22.04 -14.17
CA GLY A 258 -4.53 21.81 -14.37
C GLY A 258 -5.04 20.52 -13.74
N CYS A 259 -4.46 20.10 -12.63
CA CYS A 259 -4.87 18.91 -11.87
C CYS A 259 -4.97 19.19 -10.37
N THR A 260 -5.50 18.24 -9.60
CA THR A 260 -5.51 18.35 -8.12
C THR A 260 -4.16 17.94 -7.53
N PRO A 261 -3.84 18.36 -6.28
CA PRO A 261 -2.62 17.91 -5.58
C PRO A 261 -2.52 16.40 -5.45
N ALA A 262 -3.65 15.70 -5.21
CA ALA A 262 -3.70 14.25 -5.16
C ALA A 262 -3.33 13.61 -6.51
N GLN A 263 -3.86 14.18 -7.59
CA GLN A 263 -3.55 13.74 -8.95
C GLN A 263 -2.09 14.03 -9.31
N ALA A 264 -1.55 15.20 -8.94
CA ALA A 264 -0.14 15.53 -9.13
C ALA A 264 0.77 14.53 -8.40
N ALA A 265 0.48 14.21 -7.14
CA ALA A 265 1.26 13.26 -6.35
C ALA A 265 1.20 11.83 -6.92
N LEU A 266 0.02 11.36 -7.36
CA LEU A 266 -0.12 10.06 -8.00
C LEU A 266 0.52 10.01 -9.39
N GLY A 267 0.34 11.06 -10.20
CA GLY A 267 0.96 11.19 -11.51
C GLY A 267 2.48 11.22 -11.43
N TRP A 268 3.04 11.87 -10.40
CA TRP A 268 4.47 11.84 -10.12
C TRP A 268 4.96 10.41 -9.85
N LEU A 269 4.27 9.65 -8.98
CA LEU A 269 4.61 8.25 -8.71
C LEU A 269 4.53 7.39 -9.98
N LEU A 270 3.47 7.56 -10.76
CA LEU A 270 3.28 6.84 -12.03
C LEU A 270 4.39 7.18 -13.04
N GLY A 271 4.95 8.38 -12.97
CA GLY A 271 6.07 8.84 -13.79
C GLY A 271 7.43 8.26 -13.39
N GLN A 272 7.57 7.64 -12.21
CA GLN A 272 8.85 7.05 -11.77
C GLN A 272 9.19 5.73 -12.50
N GLY A 273 8.21 5.09 -13.13
CA GLY A 273 8.42 3.86 -13.92
C GLY A 273 7.16 3.00 -14.00
N ASP A 274 7.10 2.13 -15.00
CA ASP A 274 5.98 1.18 -15.16
C ASP A 274 5.97 0.06 -14.11
N ASP A 275 7.05 -0.05 -13.37
CA ASP A 275 7.28 -0.96 -12.25
C ASP A 275 6.74 -0.41 -10.90
N ILE A 276 6.20 0.83 -10.88
CA ILE A 276 5.64 1.47 -9.68
C ILE A 276 4.12 1.43 -9.74
N ILE A 277 3.46 0.81 -8.74
CA ILE A 277 2.00 0.65 -8.69
C ILE A 277 1.48 1.27 -7.39
N PRO A 278 0.98 2.51 -7.41
CA PRO A 278 0.39 3.13 -6.22
C PRO A 278 -0.95 2.50 -5.85
N ILE A 279 -1.18 2.33 -4.53
CA ILE A 279 -2.42 1.79 -3.96
C ILE A 279 -3.06 2.80 -2.99
N PRO A 280 -3.52 3.97 -3.47
CA PRO A 280 -4.21 4.93 -2.61
C PRO A 280 -5.44 4.30 -1.96
N GLY A 281 -5.56 4.45 -0.64
CA GLY A 281 -6.73 3.99 0.10
C GLY A 281 -7.78 5.09 0.23
N THR A 282 -9.04 4.75 -0.03
CA THR A 282 -10.18 5.63 0.25
C THR A 282 -11.46 4.84 0.50
N LYS A 283 -12.39 5.45 1.22
CA LYS A 283 -13.77 5.01 1.38
C LYS A 283 -14.78 6.03 0.82
N ARG A 284 -14.31 7.10 0.15
CA ARG A 284 -15.14 8.17 -0.41
C ARG A 284 -15.10 8.11 -1.92
N LEU A 285 -16.28 8.07 -2.56
CA LEU A 285 -16.42 7.97 -4.03
C LEU A 285 -15.67 9.08 -4.78
N ALA A 286 -15.86 10.33 -4.37
CA ALA A 286 -15.18 11.47 -5.03
C ALA A 286 -13.65 11.36 -5.00
N ARG A 287 -13.09 10.87 -3.88
CA ARG A 287 -11.64 10.64 -3.78
C ARG A 287 -11.15 9.44 -4.60
N LEU A 288 -11.98 8.41 -4.74
CA LEU A 288 -11.69 7.29 -5.61
C LEU A 288 -11.62 7.73 -7.07
N GLU A 289 -12.61 8.50 -7.52
CA GLU A 289 -12.67 9.03 -8.88
C GLU A 289 -11.50 9.98 -9.18
N GLU A 290 -11.18 10.86 -8.24
CA GLU A 290 -10.02 11.76 -8.30
C GLU A 290 -8.71 10.96 -8.46
N ASN A 291 -8.50 9.93 -7.62
CA ASN A 291 -7.30 9.08 -7.68
C ASN A 291 -7.23 8.29 -8.98
N ALA A 292 -8.33 7.74 -9.45
CA ALA A 292 -8.40 6.97 -10.69
C ALA A 292 -8.06 7.82 -11.91
N ALA A 293 -8.51 9.08 -11.94
CA ALA A 293 -8.25 10.00 -13.03
C ALA A 293 -6.77 10.40 -13.16
N ALA A 294 -5.96 10.23 -12.13
CA ALA A 294 -4.52 10.47 -12.19
C ALA A 294 -3.80 9.64 -13.26
N VAL A 295 -4.35 8.47 -13.62
CA VAL A 295 -3.79 7.56 -14.65
C VAL A 295 -3.85 8.17 -16.06
N ASP A 296 -4.76 9.09 -16.29
CA ASP A 296 -4.97 9.71 -17.61
C ASP A 296 -4.13 10.98 -17.79
N LEU A 297 -3.49 11.46 -16.72
CA LEU A 297 -2.58 12.61 -16.80
C LEU A 297 -1.31 12.21 -17.55
N VAL A 298 -0.98 13.01 -18.56
CA VAL A 298 0.29 12.92 -19.29
C VAL A 298 1.15 14.08 -18.82
N MET A 299 2.14 13.79 -17.99
CA MET A 299 3.05 14.78 -17.44
C MET A 299 4.38 14.78 -18.19
N THR A 300 4.89 15.98 -18.50
CA THR A 300 6.24 16.10 -19.06
C THR A 300 7.29 15.88 -17.99
N PRO A 301 8.56 15.53 -18.37
CA PRO A 301 9.66 15.43 -17.42
C PRO A 301 9.84 16.70 -16.57
N GLU A 302 9.64 17.88 -17.15
CA GLU A 302 9.74 19.17 -16.46
C GLU A 302 8.61 19.34 -15.42
N GLN A 303 7.40 18.90 -15.74
CA GLN A 303 6.28 18.92 -14.79
C GLN A 303 6.53 17.95 -13.63
N LEU A 304 7.03 16.73 -13.91
CA LEU A 304 7.41 15.76 -12.87
C LEU A 304 8.52 16.29 -11.95
N ALA A 305 9.53 16.96 -12.53
CA ALA A 305 10.59 17.60 -11.76
C ALA A 305 10.03 18.71 -10.85
N ARG A 306 9.20 19.61 -11.38
CA ARG A 306 8.57 20.70 -10.59
C ARG A 306 7.70 20.17 -9.45
N ILE A 307 6.93 19.09 -9.68
CA ILE A 307 6.15 18.43 -8.63
C ILE A 307 7.08 17.87 -7.55
N GLY A 308 8.19 17.25 -7.95
CA GLY A 308 9.22 16.75 -7.04
C GLY A 308 9.86 17.84 -6.20
N ASP A 309 10.19 18.98 -6.82
CA ASP A 309 10.82 20.14 -6.18
C ASP A 309 9.85 20.89 -5.23
N ALA A 310 8.54 20.82 -5.48
CA ALA A 310 7.54 21.40 -4.59
C ALA A 310 7.48 20.69 -3.21
N VAL A 311 7.89 19.42 -3.16
CA VAL A 311 7.94 18.62 -1.92
C VAL A 311 9.31 17.95 -1.80
N PRO A 312 10.38 18.69 -1.50
CA PRO A 312 11.71 18.11 -1.31
C PRO A 312 11.69 17.14 -0.11
N ALA A 313 12.21 15.94 -0.28
CA ALA A 313 12.15 14.89 0.74
C ALA A 313 12.79 15.32 2.08
N GLU A 314 13.90 16.07 2.00
CA GLU A 314 14.64 16.61 3.15
C GLU A 314 13.90 17.74 3.88
N ALA A 315 12.93 18.39 3.24
CA ALA A 315 12.11 19.42 3.86
C ALA A 315 10.92 18.85 4.67
N VAL A 316 10.59 17.58 4.49
CA VAL A 316 9.49 16.92 5.18
C VAL A 316 9.82 16.74 6.66
N ALA A 317 9.02 17.38 7.51
CA ALA A 317 9.25 17.38 8.96
C ALA A 317 8.63 16.15 9.63
N GLY A 318 9.42 15.48 10.49
CA GLY A 318 9.00 14.30 11.26
C GLY A 318 9.16 12.98 10.53
N ALA A 319 9.50 11.96 11.30
CA ALA A 319 9.66 10.59 10.81
C ALA A 319 8.33 10.03 10.24
N ARG A 320 8.42 9.11 9.30
CA ARG A 320 7.25 8.45 8.69
C ARG A 320 6.45 7.57 9.65
N TYR A 321 7.09 7.10 10.72
CA TYR A 321 6.48 6.31 11.79
C TYR A 321 6.99 6.75 13.17
N PRO A 322 6.23 6.50 14.26
CA PRO A 322 6.77 6.59 15.61
C PRO A 322 7.95 5.63 15.79
N GLU A 323 8.92 6.01 16.64
CA GLU A 323 10.18 5.27 16.84
C GLU A 323 9.98 3.77 17.10
N GLN A 324 9.02 3.42 17.97
CA GLN A 324 8.70 2.01 18.27
C GLN A 324 8.20 1.22 17.06
N ALA A 325 7.64 1.88 16.05
CA ALA A 325 7.18 1.22 14.84
C ALA A 325 8.29 1.15 13.78
N LEU A 326 9.24 2.09 13.79
CA LEU A 326 10.40 2.10 12.90
C LEU A 326 11.28 0.86 13.10
N SER A 327 11.42 0.38 14.35
CA SER A 327 12.20 -0.83 14.66
C SER A 327 11.66 -2.12 14.02
N ARG A 328 10.48 -2.09 13.42
CA ARG A 328 9.87 -3.22 12.71
C ARG A 328 9.99 -3.13 11.18
N LEU A 329 10.75 -2.17 10.69
CA LEU A 329 10.87 -1.86 9.26
C LEU A 329 12.32 -2.05 8.80
N GLY A 330 12.50 -2.37 7.52
CA GLY A 330 13.82 -2.40 6.88
C GLY A 330 14.69 -3.62 7.24
N HIS A 331 14.11 -4.70 7.76
CA HIS A 331 14.82 -5.93 8.13
C HIS A 331 14.98 -6.91 6.97
#